data_5e50eb8e8c787b39de40dae33f76f1d9
#
_entry.id   5e50eb8e8c787b39de40dae33f76f1d9
#
_cell.length_a   1.000
_cell.length_b   1.000
_cell.length_c   1.000
_cell.angle_alpha   90.00
_cell.angle_beta   90.00
_cell.angle_gamma   90.00
#
_symmetry.space_group_name_H-M   'P 1'
#
loop_
_entity.id
_entity.type
_entity.pdbx_description
1 polymer ?
#
loop_
_entity_poly.entity_id
_entity_poly.type
_entity_poly.pdbx_seq_one_letter_code
_entity_poly.pdbx_strand_id
1 'polypeptide(L)'
;NIKDTFDQKSLLNPHKIVKPYKLDDRQLLRYKPNYKTENIDTRFDWSNWGNFSDAIEMCNNNGACRELNDGVMCPSYRVTREEKDLVRGRANTLRLALSNQLPKNSFVSKEMFKTMELCVSCKACQRECPMGVDIAKMKSEFLFYYYKKFSMKIKDKIMSNLPRNIWILKLTSPLFN
;
A
#
# COMPACT_ATOMS: atom_id res chain seq x y z
N ASN A 1 -1.25 43.94 5.63
CA ASN A 1 -2.26 43.74 4.60
C ASN A 1 -3.63 43.42 5.26
N ILE A 2 -4.68 43.27 4.47
CA ILE A 2 -6.04 42.99 4.98
C ILE A 2 -6.06 41.77 5.89
N LYS A 3 -5.36 40.70 5.50
CA LYS A 3 -5.27 39.49 6.31
C LYS A 3 -4.62 39.75 7.68
N ASP A 4 -3.55 40.50 7.74
CA ASP A 4 -2.84 40.76 9.01
C ASP A 4 -3.72 41.60 9.97
N THR A 5 -4.69 42.38 9.46
CA THR A 5 -5.64 43.14 10.27
C THR A 5 -6.67 42.22 10.93
N PHE A 6 -7.21 41.24 10.20
CA PHE A 6 -8.28 40.36 10.68
C PHE A 6 -7.75 39.02 11.30
N ASP A 7 -6.56 38.60 10.95
CA ASP A 7 -5.94 37.35 11.40
C ASP A 7 -4.48 37.57 11.82
N GLN A 8 -4.30 38.36 12.87
CA GLN A 8 -2.98 38.74 13.38
C GLN A 8 -2.13 37.51 13.77
N LYS A 9 -2.76 36.41 14.21
CA LYS A 9 -2.09 35.15 14.60
C LYS A 9 -1.90 34.18 13.44
N SER A 10 -2.31 34.56 12.23
CA SER A 10 -2.22 33.71 11.03
C SER A 10 -2.80 32.29 11.21
N LEU A 11 -3.95 32.19 11.88
CA LEU A 11 -4.63 30.91 12.15
C LEU A 11 -5.48 30.43 10.96
N LEU A 12 -5.97 31.36 10.14
CA LEU A 12 -6.87 31.08 9.02
C LEU A 12 -6.05 30.84 7.73
N ASN A 13 -5.99 29.62 7.26
CA ASN A 13 -5.27 29.25 6.03
C ASN A 13 -3.85 29.89 5.94
N PRO A 14 -2.94 29.60 6.87
CA PRO A 14 -1.60 30.18 6.85
C PRO A 14 -0.87 29.77 5.56
N HIS A 15 -0.06 30.68 5.04
CA HIS A 15 0.82 30.44 3.88
C HIS A 15 0.10 30.02 2.58
N LYS A 16 -1.18 30.36 2.41
CA LYS A 16 -1.92 30.05 1.15
C LYS A 16 -1.76 31.14 0.10
N ILE A 17 -2.32 32.30 0.34
CA ILE A 17 -2.28 33.45 -0.61
C ILE A 17 -1.28 34.50 -0.10
N VAL A 18 -1.35 34.81 1.19
CA VAL A 18 -0.47 35.79 1.82
C VAL A 18 0.73 35.08 2.44
N LYS A 19 1.94 35.55 2.12
CA LYS A 19 3.21 34.95 2.54
C LYS A 19 3.26 33.46 2.21
N PRO A 20 3.00 33.03 0.95
CA PRO A 20 3.04 31.61 0.59
C PRO A 20 4.46 31.05 0.73
N TYR A 21 4.53 29.73 0.93
CA TYR A 21 5.81 29.03 0.81
C TYR A 21 6.36 29.14 -0.61
N LYS A 22 7.66 29.09 -0.74
CA LYS A 22 8.31 29.04 -2.07
C LYS A 22 7.98 27.73 -2.76
N LEU A 23 7.74 27.77 -4.07
CA LEU A 23 7.42 26.58 -4.88
C LEU A 23 8.58 25.58 -4.92
N ASP A 24 9.81 26.06 -4.75
CA ASP A 24 11.04 25.26 -4.75
C ASP A 24 11.50 24.83 -3.35
N ASP A 25 10.67 25.05 -2.30
CA ASP A 25 10.97 24.57 -0.96
C ASP A 25 10.79 23.05 -0.87
N ARG A 26 11.88 22.35 -1.14
CA ARG A 26 11.93 20.89 -1.17
C ARG A 26 11.66 20.22 0.16
N GLN A 27 11.73 20.95 1.28
CA GLN A 27 11.39 20.42 2.60
C GLN A 27 9.89 20.13 2.76
N LEU A 28 9.06 20.83 1.99
CA LEU A 28 7.60 20.70 2.02
C LEU A 28 7.08 19.68 0.99
N LEU A 29 7.94 19.19 0.10
CA LEU A 29 7.56 18.20 -0.89
C LEU A 29 7.47 16.79 -0.27
N ARG A 30 6.66 15.93 -0.91
CA ARG A 30 6.52 14.51 -0.55
C ARG A 30 7.89 13.79 -0.50
N TYR A 31 8.74 14.08 -1.47
CA TYR A 31 10.10 13.58 -1.57
C TYR A 31 11.08 14.69 -1.15
N LYS A 32 11.52 14.63 0.10
CA LYS A 32 12.48 15.59 0.66
C LYS A 32 13.87 15.45 0.00
N PRO A 33 14.77 16.42 0.12
CA PRO A 33 16.09 16.38 -0.52
C PRO A 33 16.89 15.11 -0.26
N ASN A 34 16.77 14.54 0.94
CA ASN A 34 17.49 13.33 1.38
C ASN A 34 16.64 12.06 1.29
N TYR A 35 15.55 12.09 0.52
CA TYR A 35 14.69 10.94 0.34
C TYR A 35 15.44 9.80 -0.34
N LYS A 36 15.45 8.65 0.30
CA LYS A 36 16.03 7.39 -0.23
C LYS A 36 15.12 6.25 0.15
N THR A 37 15.03 5.26 -0.71
CA THR A 37 14.32 4.01 -0.46
C THR A 37 15.30 2.86 -0.34
N GLU A 38 14.97 1.91 0.51
CA GLU A 38 15.69 0.64 0.58
C GLU A 38 15.33 -0.22 -0.64
N ASN A 39 16.35 -0.74 -1.31
CA ASN A 39 16.17 -1.72 -2.36
C ASN A 39 16.19 -3.11 -1.71
N ILE A 40 15.10 -3.87 -1.90
CA ILE A 40 14.98 -5.23 -1.38
C ILE A 40 15.11 -6.25 -2.52
N ASP A 41 15.64 -7.44 -2.22
CA ASP A 41 15.71 -8.55 -3.17
C ASP A 41 14.29 -9.11 -3.41
N THR A 42 13.73 -8.89 -4.59
CA THR A 42 12.34 -9.25 -4.91
C THR A 42 12.19 -10.61 -5.57
N ARG A 43 11.04 -11.25 -5.39
CA ARG A 43 10.69 -12.52 -6.03
C ARG A 43 9.95 -12.34 -7.36
N PHE A 44 9.28 -11.19 -7.50
CA PHE A 44 8.65 -10.82 -8.74
C PHE A 44 9.52 -9.85 -9.53
N ASP A 45 9.37 -9.88 -10.83
CA ASP A 45 9.97 -8.89 -11.72
C ASP A 45 9.22 -7.55 -11.59
N TRP A 46 9.96 -6.49 -11.25
CA TRP A 46 9.51 -5.11 -11.11
C TRP A 46 10.18 -4.17 -12.10
N SER A 47 10.88 -4.72 -13.08
CA SER A 47 11.69 -3.94 -14.06
C SER A 47 10.88 -2.91 -14.84
N ASN A 48 9.59 -3.16 -15.10
CA ASN A 48 8.69 -2.20 -15.75
C ASN A 48 8.56 -0.86 -15.00
N TRP A 49 8.89 -0.84 -13.71
CA TRP A 49 8.87 0.36 -12.86
C TRP A 49 10.26 0.76 -12.37
N GLY A 50 11.31 0.05 -12.79
CA GLY A 50 12.66 0.17 -12.27
C GLY A 50 12.92 -0.81 -11.14
N ASN A 51 12.19 -0.71 -10.03
CA ASN A 51 12.29 -1.60 -8.88
C ASN A 51 10.98 -1.64 -8.07
N PHE A 52 10.96 -2.39 -6.98
CA PHE A 52 9.78 -2.54 -6.12
C PHE A 52 9.37 -1.23 -5.45
N SER A 53 10.33 -0.43 -4.98
CA SER A 53 10.05 0.86 -4.35
C SER A 53 9.42 1.84 -5.34
N ASP A 54 9.95 1.90 -6.57
CA ASP A 54 9.41 2.75 -7.63
C ASP A 54 7.97 2.33 -7.99
N ALA A 55 7.69 1.02 -8.05
CA ALA A 55 6.33 0.52 -8.27
C ALA A 55 5.35 0.97 -7.17
N ILE A 56 5.78 0.99 -5.90
CA ILE A 56 4.98 1.49 -4.78
C ILE A 56 4.73 3.00 -4.91
N GLU A 57 5.73 3.74 -5.35
CA GLU A 57 5.70 5.20 -5.51
C GLU A 57 4.83 5.68 -6.67
N MET A 58 4.42 4.78 -7.57
CA MET A 58 3.42 5.07 -8.60
C MET A 58 2.11 5.62 -8.02
N CYS A 59 1.80 5.34 -6.75
CA CYS A 59 0.65 5.93 -6.09
C CYS A 59 0.84 7.45 -5.90
N ASN A 60 0.20 8.24 -6.76
CA ASN A 60 0.23 9.71 -6.72
C ASN A 60 -0.80 10.35 -5.78
N ASN A 61 -1.53 9.54 -4.99
CA ASN A 61 -2.54 9.97 -4.04
C ASN A 61 -3.80 10.62 -4.65
N ASN A 62 -4.12 10.39 -5.94
CA ASN A 62 -5.29 10.95 -6.60
C ASN A 62 -6.63 10.58 -5.93
N GLY A 63 -6.68 9.49 -5.19
CA GLY A 63 -7.87 9.09 -4.43
C GLY A 63 -8.92 8.31 -5.21
N ALA A 64 -8.70 7.93 -6.47
CA ALA A 64 -9.63 7.10 -7.24
C ALA A 64 -10.04 5.81 -6.51
N CYS A 65 -9.16 5.26 -5.67
CA CYS A 65 -9.46 4.08 -4.84
C CYS A 65 -10.50 4.32 -3.73
N ARG A 66 -10.95 5.55 -3.52
CA ARG A 66 -12.04 5.89 -2.58
C ARG A 66 -13.41 5.96 -3.26
N GLU A 67 -13.45 5.85 -4.59
CA GLU A 67 -14.69 5.85 -5.35
C GLU A 67 -15.59 4.68 -4.93
N LEU A 68 -16.87 4.95 -4.71
CA LEU A 68 -17.83 3.99 -4.17
C LEU A 68 -18.97 3.67 -5.15
N ASN A 69 -19.22 4.56 -6.09
CA ASN A 69 -20.34 4.44 -7.01
C ASN A 69 -20.02 3.45 -8.11
N ASP A 70 -18.82 3.57 -8.70
CA ASP A 70 -18.40 2.76 -9.84
C ASP A 70 -17.27 1.81 -9.49
N GLY A 71 -17.06 0.78 -10.34
CA GLY A 71 -16.00 -0.18 -10.21
C GLY A 71 -16.10 -1.10 -9.00
N VAL A 72 -15.04 -1.86 -8.75
CA VAL A 72 -14.95 -2.83 -7.64
C VAL A 72 -13.76 -2.57 -6.71
N MET A 73 -12.90 -1.63 -7.05
CA MET A 73 -11.76 -1.21 -6.23
C MET A 73 -12.26 -0.37 -5.03
N CYS A 74 -11.86 -0.53 -3.86
CA CYS A 74 -11.18 -1.59 -3.13
C CYS A 74 -12.21 -2.28 -2.23
N PRO A 75 -12.48 -3.58 -2.35
CA PRO A 75 -13.57 -4.24 -1.60
C PRO A 75 -13.47 -4.05 -0.08
N SER A 76 -12.26 -4.14 0.49
CA SER A 76 -12.04 -3.92 1.91
C SER A 76 -12.44 -2.51 2.36
N TYR A 77 -12.07 -1.48 1.60
CA TYR A 77 -12.45 -0.10 1.92
C TYR A 77 -13.97 0.14 1.80
N ARG A 78 -14.64 -0.50 0.85
CA ARG A 78 -16.09 -0.39 0.70
C ARG A 78 -16.84 -0.81 1.96
N VAL A 79 -16.26 -1.74 2.74
CA VAL A 79 -16.81 -2.23 4.01
C VAL A 79 -16.34 -1.38 5.19
N THR A 80 -15.01 -1.20 5.34
CA THR A 80 -14.44 -0.60 6.54
C THR A 80 -14.46 0.92 6.54
N ARG A 81 -14.41 1.56 5.38
CA ARG A 81 -14.22 3.02 5.19
C ARG A 81 -12.92 3.55 5.78
N GLU A 82 -11.98 2.68 6.14
CA GLU A 82 -10.71 3.07 6.71
C GLU A 82 -9.62 3.24 5.63
N GLU A 83 -8.86 4.33 5.71
CA GLU A 83 -7.80 4.66 4.75
C GLU A 83 -6.74 3.56 4.61
N LYS A 84 -6.43 2.85 5.70
CA LYS A 84 -5.46 1.73 5.67
C LYS A 84 -5.89 0.58 4.76
N ASP A 85 -7.19 0.46 4.48
CA ASP A 85 -7.78 -0.68 3.78
C ASP A 85 -7.96 -0.44 2.27
N LEU A 86 -7.45 0.68 1.76
CA LEU A 86 -7.46 0.96 0.32
C LEU A 86 -6.07 0.99 -0.32
N VAL A 87 -6.03 1.08 -1.63
CA VAL A 87 -4.79 1.06 -2.42
C VAL A 87 -3.80 2.13 -1.95
N ARG A 88 -4.27 3.38 -1.82
CA ARG A 88 -3.44 4.51 -1.40
C ARG A 88 -2.86 4.31 -0.01
N GLY A 89 -3.66 3.90 0.96
CA GLY A 89 -3.21 3.66 2.32
C GLY A 89 -2.11 2.59 2.37
N ARG A 90 -2.35 1.45 1.72
CA ARG A 90 -1.37 0.34 1.64
C ARG A 90 -0.09 0.74 0.92
N ALA A 91 -0.18 1.40 -0.24
CA ALA A 91 0.99 1.86 -0.98
C ALA A 91 1.81 2.87 -0.15
N ASN A 92 1.15 3.85 0.48
CA ASN A 92 1.87 4.82 1.32
C ASN A 92 2.50 4.17 2.56
N THR A 93 1.85 3.21 3.21
CA THR A 93 2.45 2.50 4.36
C THR A 93 3.70 1.73 3.93
N LEU A 94 3.67 1.04 2.79
CA LEU A 94 4.85 0.36 2.22
C LEU A 94 5.96 1.38 1.90
N ARG A 95 5.62 2.49 1.24
CA ARG A 95 6.57 3.56 0.91
C ARG A 95 7.25 4.11 2.16
N LEU A 96 6.48 4.43 3.19
CA LEU A 96 7.00 4.97 4.44
C LEU A 96 7.94 3.97 5.15
N ALA A 97 7.63 2.68 5.08
CA ALA A 97 8.48 1.64 5.64
C ALA A 97 9.80 1.50 4.88
N LEU A 98 9.77 1.49 3.53
CA LEU A 98 10.98 1.35 2.71
C LEU A 98 11.82 2.63 2.63
N SER A 99 11.25 3.78 2.93
CA SER A 99 11.99 5.06 2.98
C SER A 99 12.49 5.42 4.38
N ASN A 100 12.45 4.48 5.33
CA ASN A 100 12.90 4.67 6.71
C ASN A 100 12.17 5.82 7.45
N GLN A 101 10.95 6.16 7.04
CA GLN A 101 10.10 7.13 7.72
C GLN A 101 9.26 6.49 8.84
N LEU A 102 9.23 5.17 8.91
CA LEU A 102 8.70 4.37 10.02
C LEU A 102 9.86 3.75 10.81
N PRO A 103 9.61 3.25 12.03
CA PRO A 103 10.63 2.55 12.80
C PRO A 103 11.30 1.43 12.02
N LYS A 104 12.56 1.13 12.34
CA LYS A 104 13.31 0.05 11.69
C LYS A 104 12.53 -1.27 11.70
N ASN A 105 12.62 -2.01 10.60
CA ASN A 105 11.92 -3.28 10.37
C ASN A 105 10.39 -3.17 10.25
N SER A 106 9.82 -1.97 10.09
CA SER A 106 8.36 -1.79 9.88
C SER A 106 7.84 -2.50 8.65
N PHE A 107 8.68 -2.65 7.61
CA PHE A 107 8.31 -3.41 6.42
C PHE A 107 7.91 -4.86 6.76
N VAL A 108 8.62 -5.50 7.71
CA VAL A 108 8.32 -6.88 8.15
C VAL A 108 7.81 -6.84 9.59
N SER A 109 6.63 -6.25 9.80
CA SER A 109 5.99 -6.10 11.10
C SER A 109 4.56 -6.65 11.11
N LYS A 110 4.03 -6.90 12.33
CA LYS A 110 2.63 -7.32 12.50
C LYS A 110 1.64 -6.21 12.14
N GLU A 111 2.03 -4.96 12.31
CA GLU A 111 1.25 -3.77 11.94
C GLU A 111 1.12 -3.68 10.42
N MET A 112 2.21 -3.88 9.69
CA MET A 112 2.17 -3.97 8.22
C MET A 112 1.29 -5.14 7.76
N PHE A 113 1.38 -6.28 8.43
CA PHE A 113 0.50 -7.42 8.14
C PHE A 113 -0.98 -7.06 8.28
N LYS A 114 -1.37 -6.39 9.37
CA LYS A 114 -2.75 -5.91 9.57
C LYS A 114 -3.21 -4.96 8.45
N THR A 115 -2.32 -4.08 7.98
CA THR A 115 -2.60 -3.18 6.84
C THR A 115 -2.87 -3.96 5.54
N MET A 116 -2.16 -5.09 5.35
CA MET A 116 -2.30 -5.93 4.15
C MET A 116 -3.37 -7.02 4.28
N GLU A 117 -3.76 -7.40 5.49
CA GLU A 117 -4.57 -8.59 5.77
C GLU A 117 -5.90 -8.58 5.01
N LEU A 118 -6.65 -7.49 5.06
CA LEU A 118 -7.96 -7.38 4.40
C LEU A 118 -7.89 -7.21 2.87
N CYS A 119 -6.71 -7.13 2.28
CA CYS A 119 -6.60 -7.16 0.83
C CYS A 119 -6.89 -8.57 0.31
N VAL A 120 -7.99 -8.73 -0.43
CA VAL A 120 -8.41 -10.01 -1.00
C VAL A 120 -7.69 -10.36 -2.31
N SER A 121 -6.70 -9.58 -2.72
CA SER A 121 -5.89 -9.78 -3.93
C SER A 121 -6.72 -9.87 -5.23
N CYS A 122 -7.84 -9.16 -5.32
CA CYS A 122 -8.76 -9.17 -6.47
C CYS A 122 -8.19 -8.51 -7.74
N LYS A 123 -7.04 -7.81 -7.63
CA LYS A 123 -6.38 -7.07 -8.72
C LYS A 123 -7.21 -5.94 -9.37
N ALA A 124 -8.35 -5.57 -8.80
CA ALA A 124 -9.13 -4.44 -9.30
C ALA A 124 -8.29 -3.14 -9.34
N CYS A 125 -7.42 -2.95 -8.33
CA CYS A 125 -6.53 -1.80 -8.30
C CYS A 125 -5.60 -1.69 -9.53
N GLN A 126 -5.09 -2.80 -10.05
CA GLN A 126 -4.25 -2.79 -11.26
C GLN A 126 -5.01 -2.27 -12.48
N ARG A 127 -6.33 -2.54 -12.56
CA ARG A 127 -7.16 -2.19 -13.71
C ARG A 127 -7.82 -0.81 -13.58
N GLU A 128 -8.29 -0.47 -12.38
CA GLU A 128 -9.11 0.71 -12.13
C GLU A 128 -8.31 1.90 -11.61
N CYS A 129 -7.11 1.68 -11.04
CA CYS A 129 -6.26 2.77 -10.62
C CYS A 129 -5.63 3.45 -11.84
N PRO A 130 -5.80 4.78 -12.02
CA PRO A 130 -5.19 5.51 -13.12
C PRO A 130 -3.67 5.37 -13.21
N MET A 131 -3.02 5.05 -12.08
CA MET A 131 -1.58 4.83 -11.99
C MET A 131 -1.19 3.35 -12.05
N GLY A 132 -2.13 2.43 -12.26
CA GLY A 132 -1.87 1.01 -12.39
C GLY A 132 -1.26 0.33 -11.16
N VAL A 133 -1.49 0.86 -9.96
CA VAL A 133 -0.90 0.33 -8.71
C VAL A 133 -1.44 -1.07 -8.42
N ASP A 134 -0.58 -2.09 -8.39
CA ASP A 134 -0.95 -3.50 -8.12
C ASP A 134 -0.64 -3.89 -6.67
N ILE A 135 -1.55 -3.56 -5.75
CA ILE A 135 -1.41 -3.95 -4.34
C ILE A 135 -1.43 -5.47 -4.16
N ALA A 136 -2.09 -6.22 -5.03
CA ALA A 136 -2.11 -7.69 -4.93
C ALA A 136 -0.70 -8.28 -5.13
N LYS A 137 0.03 -7.80 -6.14
CA LYS A 137 1.43 -8.19 -6.40
C LYS A 137 2.35 -7.72 -5.26
N MET A 138 2.18 -6.47 -4.79
CA MET A 138 2.94 -5.91 -3.66
C MET A 138 2.70 -6.69 -2.35
N LYS A 139 1.45 -7.09 -2.08
CA LYS A 139 1.12 -7.94 -0.94
C LYS A 139 1.82 -9.29 -0.99
N SER A 140 1.90 -9.90 -2.17
CA SER A 140 2.58 -11.20 -2.33
C SER A 140 4.07 -11.08 -2.04
N GLU A 141 4.72 -9.99 -2.50
CA GLU A 141 6.11 -9.69 -2.17
C GLU A 141 6.31 -9.50 -0.67
N PHE A 142 5.47 -8.67 -0.04
CA PHE A 142 5.48 -8.47 1.40
C PHE A 142 5.31 -9.77 2.19
N LEU A 143 4.34 -10.62 1.82
CA LEU A 143 4.07 -11.87 2.51
C LEU A 143 5.25 -12.85 2.44
N PHE A 144 6.02 -12.85 1.36
CA PHE A 144 7.24 -13.63 1.27
C PHE A 144 8.23 -13.26 2.38
N TYR A 145 8.48 -11.97 2.60
CA TYR A 145 9.35 -11.49 3.67
C TYR A 145 8.75 -11.71 5.06
N TYR A 146 7.45 -11.49 5.19
CA TYR A 146 6.75 -11.70 6.45
C TYR A 146 6.86 -13.14 6.93
N TYR A 147 6.60 -14.12 6.06
CA TYR A 147 6.67 -15.54 6.41
C TYR A 147 8.08 -16.11 6.52
N LYS A 148 9.09 -15.39 6.07
CA LYS A 148 10.50 -15.70 6.44
C LYS A 148 10.79 -15.41 7.91
N LYS A 149 10.15 -14.38 8.47
CA LYS A 149 10.35 -13.94 9.85
C LYS A 149 9.35 -14.55 10.82
N PHE A 150 8.12 -14.72 10.40
CA PHE A 150 7.01 -15.24 11.20
C PHE A 150 6.50 -16.55 10.61
N SER A 151 6.26 -17.54 11.45
CA SER A 151 5.70 -18.82 10.99
C SER A 151 4.32 -18.65 10.39
N MET A 152 4.08 -19.32 9.28
CA MET A 152 2.77 -19.36 8.63
C MET A 152 1.78 -20.13 9.48
N LYS A 153 0.54 -19.63 9.62
CA LYS A 153 -0.54 -20.35 10.31
C LYS A 153 -0.82 -21.67 9.59
N ILE A 154 -1.20 -22.70 10.33
CA ILE A 154 -1.46 -24.05 9.78
C ILE A 154 -2.48 -24.00 8.63
N LYS A 155 -3.59 -23.26 8.80
CA LYS A 155 -4.59 -23.07 7.75
C LYS A 155 -4.01 -22.50 6.45
N ASP A 156 -3.15 -21.48 6.57
CA ASP A 156 -2.55 -20.80 5.42
C ASP A 156 -1.53 -21.73 4.73
N LYS A 157 -0.82 -22.54 5.52
CA LYS A 157 0.09 -23.56 5.01
C LYS A 157 -0.64 -24.68 4.26
N ILE A 158 -1.80 -25.11 4.75
CA ILE A 158 -2.66 -26.08 4.05
C ILE A 158 -3.16 -25.47 2.74
N MET A 159 -3.75 -24.28 2.80
CA MET A 159 -4.30 -23.60 1.62
C MET A 159 -3.25 -23.31 0.55
N SER A 160 -2.04 -22.88 0.94
CA SER A 160 -0.94 -22.63 0.00
C SER A 160 -0.42 -23.89 -0.71
N ASN A 161 -0.53 -25.04 -0.06
CA ASN A 161 -0.13 -26.33 -0.63
C ASN A 161 -1.28 -27.06 -1.35
N LEU A 162 -2.51 -26.59 -1.24
CA LEU A 162 -3.68 -27.25 -1.83
C LEU A 162 -3.57 -27.47 -3.34
N PRO A 163 -3.14 -26.49 -4.17
CA PRO A 163 -2.97 -26.70 -5.61
C PRO A 163 -1.95 -27.80 -5.93
N ARG A 164 -0.93 -27.95 -5.10
CA ARG A 164 0.13 -28.95 -5.25
C ARG A 164 -0.36 -30.35 -4.90
N ASN A 165 -1.31 -30.44 -3.98
CA ASN A 165 -1.85 -31.69 -3.43
C ASN A 165 -3.30 -31.98 -3.85
N ILE A 166 -3.76 -31.35 -4.92
CA ILE A 166 -5.14 -31.49 -5.40
C ILE A 166 -5.52 -32.93 -5.75
N TRP A 167 -4.53 -33.76 -6.09
CA TRP A 167 -4.71 -35.18 -6.35
C TRP A 167 -5.23 -35.94 -5.12
N ILE A 168 -4.89 -35.49 -3.89
CA ILE A 168 -5.42 -36.07 -2.66
C ILE A 168 -6.93 -35.85 -2.55
N LEU A 169 -7.41 -34.64 -2.90
CA LEU A 169 -8.84 -34.34 -2.93
C LEU A 169 -9.59 -35.17 -3.97
N LYS A 170 -8.93 -35.47 -5.10
CA LYS A 170 -9.49 -36.33 -6.12
C LYS A 170 -9.64 -37.78 -5.65
N LEU A 171 -8.67 -38.27 -4.87
CA LEU A 171 -8.72 -39.62 -4.25
C LEU A 171 -9.80 -39.72 -3.14
N THR A 172 -10.03 -38.64 -2.39
CA THR A 172 -11.00 -38.63 -1.31
C THR A 172 -12.41 -38.22 -1.75
N SER A 173 -12.57 -37.73 -2.98
CA SER A 173 -13.86 -37.31 -3.57
C SER A 173 -14.98 -38.37 -3.43
N PRO A 174 -14.75 -39.69 -3.63
CA PRO A 174 -15.80 -40.69 -3.46
C PRO A 174 -16.33 -40.84 -2.02
N LEU A 175 -15.60 -40.34 -1.02
CA LEU A 175 -15.98 -40.40 0.39
C LEU A 175 -16.86 -39.22 0.81
N PHE A 176 -17.01 -38.21 -0.03
CA PHE A 176 -17.79 -37.00 0.26
C PHE A 176 -18.98 -36.79 -0.68
N ASN A 177 -19.29 -37.77 -1.53
CA ASN A 177 -20.49 -37.82 -2.39
C ASN A 177 -21.53 -38.77 -1.82
#